data_d6142e8ee2038681ffd93f93cce2bf69
#
_entry.id   d6142e8ee2038681ffd93f93cce2bf69
#
_cell.length_a   1.000
_cell.length_b   1.000
_cell.length_c   1.000
_cell.angle_alpha   90.00
_cell.angle_beta   90.00
_cell.angle_gamma   90.00
#
_symmetry.space_group_name_H-M   'P 1'
#
loop_
_entity.id
_entity.type
_entity.pdbx_description
1 polymer ?
#
loop_
_entity_poly.entity_id
_entity_poly.type
_entity_poly.pdbx_seq_one_letter_code
_entity_poly.pdbx_strand_id
1 'polypeptide(L)' 'MPKNLKLKAARAEKDMTQGALAEAAGVSRQTINAIEKGEYNPTINLCRSICKILDKTLAELFWEE' A
#
# COMPACT_ATOMS: atom_id res chain seq x y z
N MET A 1 5.14 -5.48 12.82
CA MET A 1 3.90 -4.91 12.26
C MET A 1 3.02 -6.00 11.69
N PRO A 2 1.71 -5.94 11.90
CA PRO A 2 0.83 -6.93 11.28
C PRO A 2 0.78 -6.76 9.76
N LYS A 3 0.42 -7.82 9.07
CA LYS A 3 0.24 -7.79 7.62
C LYS A 3 -0.84 -6.77 7.25
N ASN A 4 -0.62 -6.05 6.15
CA ASN A 4 -1.59 -5.10 5.66
C ASN A 4 -2.47 -5.74 4.57
N LEU A 5 -3.48 -6.46 5.01
CA LEU A 5 -4.42 -7.12 4.10
C LEU A 5 -5.35 -6.11 3.43
N LYS A 6 -5.58 -4.96 4.05
CA LYS A 6 -6.41 -3.90 3.47
C LYS A 6 -5.75 -3.34 2.22
N LEU A 7 -4.43 -3.15 2.25
CA LEU A 7 -3.68 -2.68 1.09
C LEU A 7 -3.74 -3.70 -0.05
N LYS A 8 -3.54 -4.96 0.27
CA LYS A 8 -3.62 -6.04 -0.71
C LYS A 8 -5.00 -6.11 -1.36
N ALA A 9 -6.06 -6.00 -0.56
CA ALA A 9 -7.44 -6.04 -1.06
C ALA A 9 -7.74 -4.83 -1.95
N ALA A 10 -7.31 -3.63 -1.55
CA ALA A 10 -7.53 -2.41 -2.33
C ALA A 10 -6.80 -2.48 -3.68
N ARG A 11 -5.59 -3.03 -3.67
CA ARG A 11 -4.82 -3.24 -4.90
C ARG A 11 -5.54 -4.21 -5.85
N ALA A 12 -6.07 -5.29 -5.29
CA ALA A 12 -6.81 -6.28 -6.06
C ALA A 12 -8.10 -5.69 -6.67
N GLU A 13 -8.78 -4.80 -5.94
CA GLU A 13 -9.97 -4.10 -6.46
C GLU A 13 -9.66 -3.29 -7.71
N LYS A 14 -8.44 -2.79 -7.82
CA LYS A 14 -7.97 -1.99 -8.97
C LYS A 14 -7.27 -2.83 -10.03
N ASP A 15 -7.24 -4.14 -9.86
CA ASP A 15 -6.50 -5.05 -10.75
C ASP A 15 -5.02 -4.65 -10.88
N MET A 16 -4.42 -4.16 -9.82
CA MET A 16 -3.03 -3.74 -9.82
C MET A 16 -2.12 -4.79 -9.19
N THR A 17 -1.02 -5.10 -9.87
CA THR A 17 0.03 -5.92 -9.30
C THR A 17 0.84 -5.08 -8.30
N GLN A 18 1.64 -5.75 -7.45
CA GLN A 18 2.58 -5.04 -6.58
C GLN A 18 3.51 -4.15 -7.40
N GLY A 19 3.98 -4.65 -8.54
CA GLY A 19 4.86 -3.88 -9.41
C GLY A 19 4.20 -2.65 -9.99
N ALA A 20 2.94 -2.77 -10.41
CA ALA A 20 2.20 -1.64 -10.96
C ALA A 20 1.99 -0.55 -9.90
N LEU A 21 1.61 -0.94 -8.69
CA LEU A 21 1.44 0.00 -7.58
C LEU A 21 2.77 0.67 -7.22
N ALA A 22 3.84 -0.11 -7.17
CA ALA A 22 5.18 0.39 -6.85
C ALA A 22 5.63 1.44 -7.86
N GLU A 23 5.43 1.16 -9.14
CA GLU A 23 5.78 2.09 -10.22
C GLU A 23 5.00 3.40 -10.09
N ALA A 24 3.69 3.31 -9.84
CA ALA A 24 2.84 4.49 -9.68
C ALA A 24 3.23 5.30 -8.44
N ALA A 25 3.67 4.65 -7.38
CA ALA A 25 4.07 5.30 -6.13
C ALA A 25 5.54 5.76 -6.12
N GLY A 26 6.31 5.39 -7.13
CA GLY A 26 7.71 5.77 -7.23
C GLY A 26 8.64 5.00 -6.29
N VAL A 27 8.29 3.77 -5.95
CA VAL A 27 9.10 2.90 -5.08
C VAL A 27 9.30 1.55 -5.74
N SER A 28 10.13 0.69 -5.14
CA SER A 28 10.36 -0.64 -5.67
C SER A 28 9.21 -1.59 -5.32
N ARG A 29 9.08 -2.66 -6.10
CA ARG A 29 8.10 -3.71 -5.81
C ARG A 29 8.37 -4.34 -4.44
N GLN A 30 9.65 -4.50 -4.08
CA GLN A 30 10.03 -5.04 -2.78
C GLN A 30 9.49 -4.19 -1.63
N THR A 31 9.44 -2.86 -1.81
CA THR A 31 8.88 -1.96 -0.81
C THR A 31 7.40 -2.22 -0.60
N ILE A 32 6.63 -2.35 -1.68
CA ILE A 32 5.20 -2.65 -1.57
C ILE A 32 4.99 -4.02 -0.93
N ASN A 33 5.76 -5.01 -1.35
CA ASN A 33 5.67 -6.36 -0.77
C ASN A 33 5.96 -6.33 0.74
N ALA A 34 6.99 -5.59 1.15
CA ALA A 34 7.36 -5.47 2.57
C ALA A 34 6.27 -4.79 3.38
N ILE A 35 5.61 -3.76 2.82
CA ILE A 35 4.49 -3.09 3.48
C ILE A 35 3.33 -4.08 3.68
N GLU A 36 3.00 -4.86 2.65
CA GLU A 36 1.91 -5.82 2.73
C GLU A 36 2.19 -6.93 3.74
N LYS A 37 3.46 -7.31 3.89
CA LYS A 37 3.87 -8.32 4.87
C LYS A 37 3.97 -7.77 6.30
N GLY A 38 3.93 -6.45 6.46
CA GLY A 38 4.13 -5.82 7.76
C GLY A 38 5.57 -5.73 8.19
N GLU A 39 6.51 -5.83 7.25
CA GLU A 39 7.96 -5.78 7.51
C GLU A 39 8.54 -4.39 7.34
N TYR A 40 7.81 -3.48 6.73
CA TYR A 40 8.26 -2.12 6.48
C TYR A 40 7.16 -1.12 6.86
N ASN A 41 7.56 -0.11 7.61
CA ASN A 41 6.64 0.94 8.07
C ASN A 41 6.81 2.14 7.13
N PRO A 42 5.87 2.37 6.19
CA PRO A 42 6.03 3.43 5.20
C PRO A 42 5.93 4.82 5.81
N THR A 43 6.59 5.80 5.16
CA THR A 43 6.46 7.20 5.55
C THR A 43 5.04 7.67 5.29
N ILE A 44 4.64 8.75 5.96
CA ILE A 44 3.30 9.32 5.74
C ILE A 44 3.12 9.77 4.29
N ASN A 45 4.16 10.29 3.67
CA ASN A 45 4.10 10.70 2.26
C ASN A 45 3.84 9.52 1.34
N LEU A 46 4.50 8.39 1.59
CA LEU A 46 4.29 7.17 0.80
C LEU A 46 2.88 6.63 1.03
N CYS A 47 2.40 6.62 2.28
CA CYS A 47 1.04 6.22 2.61
C CYS A 47 0.02 7.06 1.83
N ARG A 48 0.22 8.37 1.79
CA ARG A 48 -0.70 9.28 1.08
C ARG A 48 -0.68 9.02 -0.43
N SER A 49 0.51 8.78 -1.00
CA SER A 49 0.62 8.45 -2.42
C SER A 49 -0.13 7.17 -2.77
N ILE A 50 0.06 6.14 -1.96
CA ILE A 50 -0.63 4.86 -2.16
C ILE A 50 -2.14 5.03 -2.06
N CYS A 51 -2.61 5.76 -1.06
CA CYS A 51 -4.04 6.02 -0.88
C CYS A 51 -4.63 6.75 -2.07
N LYS A 52 -3.92 7.73 -2.60
CA LYS A 52 -4.37 8.49 -3.77
C LYS A 52 -4.48 7.59 -5.01
N ILE A 53 -3.48 6.74 -5.22
CA ILE A 53 -3.46 5.81 -6.37
C ILE A 53 -4.63 4.84 -6.28
N LEU A 54 -4.91 4.32 -5.09
CA LEU A 54 -5.94 3.30 -4.88
C LEU A 54 -7.31 3.89 -4.57
N ASP A 55 -7.43 5.21 -4.53
CA ASP A 55 -8.68 5.93 -4.23
C ASP A 55 -9.26 5.49 -2.87
N LYS A 56 -8.40 5.46 -1.88
CA LYS A 56 -8.74 5.09 -0.51
C LYS A 56 -8.23 6.15 0.47
N THR A 57 -8.77 6.15 1.68
CA THR A 57 -8.29 7.05 2.73
C THR A 57 -7.16 6.36 3.52
N LEU A 58 -6.41 7.17 4.27
CA LEU A 58 -5.41 6.64 5.19
C LEU A 58 -6.04 5.69 6.20
N ALA A 59 -7.23 6.05 6.69
CA ALA A 59 -7.94 5.22 7.66
C ALA A 59 -8.29 3.86 7.07
N GLU A 60 -8.68 3.82 5.79
CA GLU A 60 -9.05 2.58 5.13
C GLU A 60 -7.87 1.63 4.92
N LEU A 61 -6.67 2.16 4.70
CA LEU A 61 -5.52 1.33 4.34
C LEU A 61 -4.51 1.15 5.46
N PHE A 62 -4.30 2.18 6.28
CA PHE A 62 -3.18 2.19 7.23
C PHE A 62 -3.58 2.40 8.68
N TRP A 63 -4.86 2.55 8.96
CA TRP A 63 -5.32 2.73 10.33
C TRP A 63 -5.76 1.40 10.91
N GLU A 64 -5.26 1.10 12.10
CA GLU A 64 -5.69 -0.08 12.84
C GLU A 64 -6.70 0.33 13.91
N GLU A 65 -7.74 -0.44 14.00
CA GLU A 65 -8.74 -0.25 15.06
C GLU A 65 -8.47 -1.20 16.22
#